data_62f213028a7a7b251bc41b3690b735e9
#
_entry.id   62f213028a7a7b251bc41b3690b735e9
#
_cell.length_a   1.000
_cell.length_b   1.000
_cell.length_c   1.000
_cell.angle_alpha   90.00
_cell.angle_beta   90.00
_cell.angle_gamma   90.00
#
_symmetry.space_group_name_H-M   'P 1'
#
loop_
_entity.id
_entity.type
_entity.pdbx_description
1 polymer ?
#
loop_
_entity_poly.entity_id
_entity_poly.type
_entity_poly.pdbx_seq_one_letter_code
_entity_poly.pdbx_strand_id
1 'polypeptide(L)'
;MDRSVSLTRDERKRAIARVSEFVARSVDNARALDTPFFHLEFDQVFPDDVYADILRLMPVTRDYRPMHGRSKGLDLDDGTHTRVKIDLFPEYIRHLPPEKHALWDIVGRALCSEEVKQAFVRRLAPGLKKRFGDAYAKVGMYPIPILTRDIPGYLIPPHTDTSWKGITVQFYLPADDANTDVGTIFHDKLADGSMPKARQMRFAPNSGYAFAVGSDTWHSADPVHNRIKTRDSILLTYFVDHGALRVLRNRAKRLGNFLLNEIRSRI
;
A
#
# COMPACT_ATOMS: atom_id res chain seq x y z
N MET A 1 -14.07 -21.32 -25.64
CA MET A 1 -14.29 -19.94 -26.17
C MET A 1 -14.69 -19.08 -24.99
N ASP A 2 -13.72 -18.53 -24.30
CA ASP A 2 -13.93 -17.75 -23.08
C ASP A 2 -14.17 -16.29 -23.52
N ARG A 3 -15.41 -15.82 -23.35
CA ARG A 3 -15.76 -14.41 -23.61
C ARG A 3 -15.18 -13.61 -22.46
N SER A 4 -14.00 -13.04 -22.64
CA SER A 4 -13.53 -11.97 -21.78
C SER A 4 -14.53 -10.81 -21.90
N VAL A 5 -15.47 -10.72 -20.96
CA VAL A 5 -16.46 -9.64 -20.93
C VAL A 5 -15.70 -8.36 -20.56
N SER A 6 -15.36 -7.61 -21.58
CA SER A 6 -14.83 -6.25 -21.40
C SER A 6 -15.93 -5.38 -20.78
N LEU A 7 -15.71 -4.91 -19.56
CA LEU A 7 -16.63 -3.98 -18.89
C LEU A 7 -16.85 -2.73 -19.76
N THR A 8 -18.10 -2.33 -19.92
CA THR A 8 -18.43 -1.02 -20.50
C THR A 8 -17.87 0.12 -19.64
N ARG A 9 -17.78 1.29 -20.21
CA ARG A 9 -17.31 2.50 -19.48
C ARG A 9 -18.15 2.77 -18.22
N ASP A 10 -19.45 2.58 -18.30
CA ASP A 10 -20.36 2.87 -17.19
C ASP A 10 -20.34 1.77 -16.13
N GLU A 11 -20.20 0.50 -16.49
CA GLU A 11 -19.96 -0.58 -15.55
C GLU A 11 -18.65 -0.38 -14.78
N ARG A 12 -17.58 0.01 -15.47
CA ARG A 12 -16.31 0.34 -14.83
C ARG A 12 -16.45 1.50 -13.85
N LYS A 13 -17.13 2.59 -14.21
CA LYS A 13 -17.38 3.71 -13.31
C LYS A 13 -18.15 3.29 -12.06
N ARG A 14 -19.22 2.49 -12.22
CA ARG A 14 -19.99 1.96 -11.09
C ARG A 14 -19.16 1.07 -10.19
N ALA A 15 -18.33 0.21 -10.75
CA ALA A 15 -17.43 -0.65 -9.98
C ALA A 15 -16.42 0.18 -9.17
N ILE A 16 -15.79 1.19 -9.78
CA ILE A 16 -14.87 2.10 -9.09
C ILE A 16 -15.58 2.82 -7.94
N ALA A 17 -16.76 3.41 -8.18
CA ALA A 17 -17.53 4.10 -7.16
C ALA A 17 -17.87 3.18 -5.99
N ARG A 18 -18.39 1.97 -6.27
CA ARG A 18 -18.72 0.96 -5.26
C ARG A 18 -17.52 0.61 -4.36
N VAL A 19 -16.36 0.38 -4.96
CA VAL A 19 -15.14 0.07 -4.20
C VAL A 19 -14.68 1.28 -3.40
N SER A 20 -14.71 2.49 -3.98
CA SER A 20 -14.34 3.74 -3.29
C SER A 20 -15.21 3.98 -2.06
N GLU A 21 -16.54 3.89 -2.21
CA GLU A 21 -17.50 4.05 -1.12
C GLU A 21 -17.31 3.02 -0.01
N PHE A 22 -17.06 1.75 -0.38
CA PHE A 22 -16.84 0.70 0.61
C PHE A 22 -15.55 0.95 1.40
N VAL A 23 -14.44 1.24 0.71
CA VAL A 23 -13.15 1.54 1.37
C VAL A 23 -13.27 2.78 2.24
N ALA A 24 -13.93 3.84 1.80
CA ALA A 24 -14.15 5.03 2.61
C ALA A 24 -14.95 4.73 3.88
N ARG A 25 -16.04 3.95 3.79
CA ARG A 25 -16.80 3.49 4.96
C ARG A 25 -15.95 2.60 5.88
N SER A 26 -15.13 1.71 5.35
CA SER A 26 -14.20 0.90 6.13
C SER A 26 -13.24 1.80 6.93
N VAL A 27 -12.71 2.85 6.30
CA VAL A 27 -11.85 3.83 6.99
C VAL A 27 -12.61 4.59 8.07
N ASP A 28 -13.85 5.03 7.80
CA ASP A 28 -14.67 5.76 8.79
C ASP A 28 -15.05 4.89 10.00
N ASN A 29 -15.19 3.57 9.80
CA ASN A 29 -15.51 2.59 10.86
C ASN A 29 -14.26 1.95 11.49
N ALA A 30 -13.06 2.26 11.03
CA ALA A 30 -11.82 1.67 11.52
C ALA A 30 -11.63 1.89 13.03
N ARG A 31 -11.05 0.91 13.69
CA ARG A 31 -10.67 1.01 15.09
C ARG A 31 -9.48 1.97 15.22
N ALA A 32 -9.65 3.03 16.00
CA ALA A 32 -8.60 4.00 16.29
C ALA A 32 -7.91 3.64 17.61
N LEU A 33 -6.57 3.74 17.62
CA LEU A 33 -5.72 3.44 18.77
C LEU A 33 -4.65 4.53 18.90
N ASP A 34 -4.32 4.88 20.15
CA ASP A 34 -3.37 5.97 20.45
C ASP A 34 -1.95 5.46 20.73
N THR A 35 -1.77 4.15 20.96
CA THR A 35 -0.50 3.54 21.35
C THR A 35 0.03 2.57 20.31
N PRO A 36 1.35 2.59 20.00
CA PRO A 36 2.39 3.50 20.51
C PRO A 36 2.30 4.91 19.91
N PHE A 37 1.54 5.10 18.86
CA PHE A 37 1.16 6.35 18.22
C PHE A 37 -0.22 6.21 17.61
N PHE A 38 -0.89 7.33 17.31
CA PHE A 38 -2.23 7.29 16.74
C PHE A 38 -2.25 6.56 15.38
N HIS A 39 -3.05 5.51 15.29
CA HIS A 39 -3.23 4.72 14.07
C HIS A 39 -4.64 4.14 13.97
N LEU A 40 -4.98 3.69 12.78
CA LEU A 40 -6.22 2.97 12.46
C LEU A 40 -5.90 1.50 12.16
N GLU A 41 -6.78 0.60 12.58
CA GLU A 41 -6.76 -0.82 12.19
C GLU A 41 -8.07 -1.17 11.47
N PHE A 42 -7.96 -1.95 10.40
CA PHE A 42 -9.07 -2.38 9.56
C PHE A 42 -9.25 -3.90 9.67
N ASP A 43 -10.47 -4.35 9.86
CA ASP A 43 -10.82 -5.78 9.83
C ASP A 43 -11.40 -6.21 8.46
N GLN A 44 -11.92 -5.26 7.68
CA GLN A 44 -12.42 -5.48 6.32
C GLN A 44 -12.22 -4.22 5.48
N VAL A 45 -11.38 -4.29 4.44
CA VAL A 45 -11.03 -3.14 3.59
C VAL A 45 -11.85 -3.11 2.31
N PHE A 46 -12.02 -4.25 1.65
CA PHE A 46 -12.72 -4.38 0.37
C PHE A 46 -14.02 -5.17 0.52
N PRO A 47 -15.01 -5.00 -0.38
CA PRO A 47 -16.13 -5.93 -0.50
C PRO A 47 -15.62 -7.38 -0.67
N ASP A 48 -16.31 -8.37 -0.11
CA ASP A 48 -15.85 -9.77 -0.11
C ASP A 48 -15.65 -10.33 -1.52
N ASP A 49 -16.55 -10.01 -2.45
CA ASP A 49 -16.43 -10.41 -3.86
C ASP A 49 -15.20 -9.78 -4.53
N VAL A 50 -14.91 -8.52 -4.23
CA VAL A 50 -13.72 -7.83 -4.75
C VAL A 50 -12.45 -8.42 -4.13
N TYR A 51 -12.47 -8.74 -2.83
CA TYR A 51 -11.34 -9.39 -2.17
C TYR A 51 -11.06 -10.79 -2.74
N ALA A 52 -12.10 -11.57 -2.96
CA ALA A 52 -11.98 -12.87 -3.62
C ALA A 52 -11.38 -12.74 -5.04
N ASP A 53 -11.80 -11.75 -5.81
CA ASP A 53 -11.22 -11.46 -7.12
C ASP A 53 -9.76 -10.98 -7.03
N ILE A 54 -9.41 -10.17 -6.03
CA ILE A 54 -8.01 -9.78 -5.77
C ILE A 54 -7.13 -11.02 -5.59
N LEU A 55 -7.54 -11.96 -4.77
CA LEU A 55 -6.80 -13.20 -4.54
C LEU A 55 -6.71 -14.06 -5.82
N ARG A 56 -7.81 -14.24 -6.53
CA ARG A 56 -7.89 -15.03 -7.76
C ARG A 56 -7.05 -14.44 -8.91
N LEU A 57 -7.04 -13.12 -9.02
CA LEU A 57 -6.40 -12.37 -10.11
C LEU A 57 -5.06 -11.73 -9.69
N MET A 58 -4.44 -12.26 -8.62
CA MET A 58 -3.12 -11.81 -8.20
C MET A 58 -2.11 -11.93 -9.36
N PRO A 59 -1.30 -10.90 -9.65
CA PRO A 59 -0.24 -10.98 -10.65
C PRO A 59 0.79 -12.05 -10.28
N VAL A 60 1.41 -12.66 -11.30
CA VAL A 60 2.51 -13.61 -11.08
C VAL A 60 3.83 -12.86 -10.90
N THR A 61 4.83 -13.50 -10.32
CA THR A 61 6.10 -12.84 -9.92
C THR A 61 6.76 -12.05 -11.04
N ARG A 62 6.76 -12.54 -12.29
CA ARG A 62 7.34 -11.85 -13.46
C ARG A 62 6.64 -10.54 -13.84
N ASP A 63 5.40 -10.31 -13.35
CA ASP A 63 4.65 -9.09 -13.62
C ASP A 63 5.14 -7.93 -12.75
N TYR A 64 5.86 -8.23 -11.66
CA TYR A 64 6.37 -7.26 -10.72
C TYR A 64 7.73 -6.69 -11.18
N ARG A 65 8.09 -5.54 -10.60
CA ARG A 65 9.37 -4.88 -10.77
C ARG A 65 10.08 -4.72 -9.43
N PRO A 66 11.40 -4.72 -9.38
CA PRO A 66 12.13 -4.47 -8.15
C PRO A 66 11.68 -3.17 -7.48
N MET A 67 11.53 -3.21 -6.17
CA MET A 67 11.26 -2.02 -5.37
C MET A 67 12.57 -1.51 -4.77
N HIS A 68 13.23 -0.60 -5.48
CA HIS A 68 14.43 0.05 -4.97
C HIS A 68 14.07 1.07 -3.87
N GLY A 69 14.89 1.14 -2.84
CA GLY A 69 14.68 2.04 -1.71
C GLY A 69 15.47 1.60 -0.48
N ARG A 70 14.88 1.70 0.71
CA ARG A 70 15.51 1.25 1.97
C ARG A 70 15.76 -0.26 2.04
N SER A 71 15.06 -1.04 1.25
CA SER A 71 15.28 -2.48 1.08
C SER A 71 16.44 -2.81 0.12
N LYS A 72 17.09 -1.83 -0.48
CA LYS A 72 18.29 -2.06 -1.28
C LYS A 72 19.43 -2.55 -0.37
N GLY A 73 19.89 -3.76 -0.60
CA GLY A 73 20.86 -4.45 0.26
C GLY A 73 20.25 -5.60 1.07
N LEU A 74 18.94 -5.83 0.93
CA LEU A 74 18.24 -6.99 1.50
C LEU A 74 17.89 -8.02 0.40
N ASP A 75 18.49 -7.88 -0.78
CA ASP A 75 18.39 -8.88 -1.83
C ASP A 75 19.16 -10.13 -1.41
N LEU A 76 18.73 -11.30 -1.87
CA LEU A 76 19.42 -12.54 -1.61
C LEU A 76 20.78 -12.57 -2.32
N ASP A 77 21.69 -13.42 -1.88
CA ASP A 77 23.05 -13.54 -2.44
C ASP A 77 23.06 -13.88 -3.94
N ASP A 78 22.01 -14.52 -4.43
CA ASP A 78 21.82 -14.82 -5.85
C ASP A 78 21.27 -13.64 -6.68
N GLY A 79 21.08 -12.48 -6.05
CA GLY A 79 20.52 -11.27 -6.67
C GLY A 79 19.00 -11.22 -6.72
N THR A 80 18.29 -12.20 -6.13
CA THR A 80 16.83 -12.18 -6.05
C THR A 80 16.35 -11.04 -5.17
N HIS A 81 15.48 -10.18 -5.70
CA HIS A 81 14.90 -9.07 -4.95
C HIS A 81 13.86 -9.57 -3.97
N THR A 82 14.07 -9.33 -2.67
CA THR A 82 13.16 -9.77 -1.61
C THR A 82 11.88 -8.96 -1.53
N ARG A 83 11.83 -7.78 -2.15
CA ARG A 83 10.62 -6.97 -2.33
C ARG A 83 10.46 -6.50 -3.77
N VAL A 84 9.30 -6.79 -4.35
CA VAL A 84 8.92 -6.34 -5.69
C VAL A 84 7.57 -5.63 -5.66
N LYS A 85 7.24 -4.86 -6.72
CA LYS A 85 6.03 -4.03 -6.75
C LYS A 85 5.40 -3.90 -8.13
N ILE A 86 4.12 -3.52 -8.13
CA ILE A 86 3.41 -2.96 -9.28
C ILE A 86 2.75 -1.65 -8.82
N ASP A 87 3.05 -0.53 -9.46
CA ASP A 87 2.32 0.73 -9.22
C ASP A 87 0.92 0.60 -9.88
N LEU A 88 -0.17 0.78 -9.11
CA LEU A 88 -1.53 0.55 -9.57
C LEU A 88 -2.10 1.77 -10.33
N PHE A 89 -1.38 2.19 -11.37
CA PHE A 89 -1.83 3.18 -12.34
C PHE A 89 -1.96 2.54 -13.72
N PRO A 90 -2.88 3.02 -14.58
CA PRO A 90 -3.15 2.41 -15.88
C PRO A 90 -1.90 2.15 -16.73
N GLU A 91 -0.95 3.08 -16.71
CA GLU A 91 0.29 2.99 -17.47
C GLU A 91 1.22 1.87 -17.00
N TYR A 92 1.15 1.47 -15.72
CA TYR A 92 2.04 0.46 -15.13
C TYR A 92 1.44 -0.96 -15.10
N ILE A 93 0.13 -1.09 -15.28
CA ILE A 93 -0.58 -2.38 -15.29
C ILE A 93 -0.97 -2.85 -16.69
N ARG A 94 -0.65 -2.07 -17.74
CA ARG A 94 -1.04 -2.37 -19.14
C ARG A 94 -0.50 -3.70 -19.68
N HIS A 95 0.55 -4.25 -19.06
CA HIS A 95 1.15 -5.53 -19.44
C HIS A 95 0.40 -6.74 -18.86
N LEU A 96 -0.51 -6.51 -17.90
CA LEU A 96 -1.30 -7.58 -17.31
C LEU A 96 -2.35 -8.13 -18.30
N PRO A 97 -2.69 -9.42 -18.21
CA PRO A 97 -3.80 -10.00 -18.95
C PRO A 97 -5.11 -9.20 -18.74
N PRO A 98 -6.02 -9.16 -19.72
CA PRO A 98 -7.20 -8.28 -19.70
C PRO A 98 -8.03 -8.34 -18.42
N GLU A 99 -8.27 -9.54 -17.87
CA GLU A 99 -9.06 -9.73 -16.65
C GLU A 99 -8.34 -9.14 -15.42
N LYS A 100 -7.04 -9.43 -15.27
CA LYS A 100 -6.22 -8.84 -14.21
C LYS A 100 -6.13 -7.32 -14.35
N HIS A 101 -5.90 -6.83 -15.57
CA HIS A 101 -5.86 -5.40 -15.85
C HIS A 101 -7.17 -4.71 -15.43
N ALA A 102 -8.33 -5.29 -15.76
CA ALA A 102 -9.64 -4.71 -15.43
C ALA A 102 -9.82 -4.56 -13.91
N LEU A 103 -9.52 -5.61 -13.13
CA LEU A 103 -9.62 -5.57 -11.67
C LEU A 103 -8.65 -4.54 -11.07
N TRP A 104 -7.37 -4.62 -11.44
CA TRP A 104 -6.35 -3.75 -10.84
C TRP A 104 -6.48 -2.28 -11.24
N ASP A 105 -7.08 -1.98 -12.43
CA ASP A 105 -7.48 -0.61 -12.80
C ASP A 105 -8.62 -0.09 -11.89
N ILE A 106 -9.63 -0.93 -11.60
CA ILE A 106 -10.71 -0.57 -10.68
C ILE A 106 -10.17 -0.30 -9.28
N VAL A 107 -9.39 -1.22 -8.73
CA VAL A 107 -8.80 -1.10 -7.38
C VAL A 107 -7.89 0.14 -7.29
N GLY A 108 -6.98 0.31 -8.23
CA GLY A 108 -6.05 1.45 -8.25
C GLY A 108 -6.78 2.80 -8.32
N ARG A 109 -7.81 2.92 -9.18
CA ARG A 109 -8.62 4.14 -9.29
C ARG A 109 -9.46 4.40 -8.04
N ALA A 110 -10.05 3.37 -7.47
CA ALA A 110 -10.84 3.50 -6.25
C ALA A 110 -9.97 4.02 -5.09
N LEU A 111 -8.78 3.46 -4.91
CA LEU A 111 -7.82 3.91 -3.88
C LEU A 111 -7.27 5.32 -4.15
N CYS A 112 -7.33 5.80 -5.40
CA CYS A 112 -6.96 7.17 -5.77
C CYS A 112 -8.13 8.17 -5.68
N SER A 113 -9.32 7.73 -5.28
CA SER A 113 -10.49 8.61 -5.23
C SER A 113 -10.36 9.67 -4.13
N GLU A 114 -11.00 10.81 -4.36
CA GLU A 114 -11.04 11.87 -3.36
C GLU A 114 -11.81 11.44 -2.11
N GLU A 115 -12.83 10.62 -2.27
CA GLU A 115 -13.65 10.08 -1.19
C GLU A 115 -12.81 9.28 -0.20
N VAL A 116 -12.01 8.34 -0.68
CA VAL A 116 -11.09 7.53 0.16
C VAL A 116 -10.04 8.44 0.82
N LYS A 117 -9.49 9.41 0.10
CA LYS A 117 -8.53 10.36 0.67
C LYS A 117 -9.14 11.15 1.83
N GLN A 118 -10.34 11.69 1.64
CA GLN A 118 -11.01 12.48 2.66
C GLN A 118 -11.37 11.65 3.90
N ALA A 119 -11.74 10.39 3.75
CA ALA A 119 -11.94 9.48 4.87
C ALA A 119 -10.65 9.34 5.72
N PHE A 120 -9.51 9.09 5.08
CA PHE A 120 -8.22 9.04 5.79
C PHE A 120 -7.86 10.36 6.46
N VAL A 121 -8.03 11.50 5.79
CA VAL A 121 -7.73 12.81 6.36
C VAL A 121 -8.59 13.09 7.59
N ARG A 122 -9.88 12.77 7.55
CA ARG A 122 -10.77 12.91 8.71
C ARG A 122 -10.35 12.01 9.86
N ARG A 123 -10.15 10.73 9.59
CA ARG A 123 -9.93 9.72 10.64
C ARG A 123 -8.53 9.81 11.26
N LEU A 124 -7.54 10.25 10.51
CA LEU A 124 -6.16 10.45 10.97
C LEU A 124 -5.90 11.89 11.45
N ALA A 125 -6.93 12.68 11.65
CA ALA A 125 -6.84 14.06 12.12
C ALA A 125 -5.91 14.25 13.35
N PRO A 126 -5.94 13.40 14.40
CA PRO A 126 -5.03 13.57 15.54
C PRO A 126 -3.55 13.57 15.14
N GLY A 127 -3.12 12.58 14.36
CA GLY A 127 -1.74 12.49 13.88
C GLY A 127 -1.38 13.59 12.88
N LEU A 128 -2.30 13.95 11.98
CA LEU A 128 -2.10 15.03 11.01
C LEU A 128 -2.00 16.40 11.69
N LYS A 129 -2.83 16.67 12.71
CA LYS A 129 -2.74 17.89 13.51
C LYS A 129 -1.41 18.01 14.26
N LYS A 130 -0.95 16.89 14.85
CA LYS A 130 0.34 16.84 15.53
C LYS A 130 1.48 17.29 14.61
N ARG A 131 1.40 16.94 13.33
CA ARG A 131 2.44 17.22 12.35
C ARG A 131 2.29 18.56 11.63
N PHE A 132 1.07 18.91 11.20
CA PHE A 132 0.80 20.05 10.31
C PHE A 132 0.04 21.19 11.00
N GLY A 133 -0.28 21.05 12.29
CA GLY A 133 -1.12 21.99 13.02
C GLY A 133 -2.58 21.97 12.58
N ASP A 134 -3.35 22.98 12.98
CA ASP A 134 -4.80 23.04 12.69
C ASP A 134 -5.14 23.18 11.21
N ALA A 135 -4.19 23.62 10.38
CA ALA A 135 -4.37 23.71 8.94
C ALA A 135 -4.18 22.36 8.20
N TYR A 136 -4.04 21.24 8.91
CA TYR A 136 -3.75 19.90 8.33
C TYR A 136 -4.70 19.52 7.20
N ALA A 137 -5.97 19.86 7.27
CA ALA A 137 -6.96 19.54 6.24
C ALA A 137 -6.74 20.28 4.91
N LYS A 138 -5.96 21.39 4.93
CA LYS A 138 -5.59 22.18 3.75
C LYS A 138 -4.30 21.70 3.10
N VAL A 139 -3.59 20.75 3.73
CA VAL A 139 -2.35 20.20 3.17
C VAL A 139 -2.69 19.36 1.96
N GLY A 140 -2.22 19.78 0.80
CA GLY A 140 -2.35 19.01 -0.44
C GLY A 140 -1.65 17.67 -0.30
N MET A 141 -2.37 16.58 -0.62
CA MET A 141 -1.82 15.23 -0.64
C MET A 141 -2.33 14.47 -1.86
N TYR A 142 -1.47 13.64 -2.46
CA TYR A 142 -1.82 12.77 -3.58
C TYR A 142 -1.49 11.31 -3.29
N PRO A 143 -2.38 10.37 -3.65
CA PRO A 143 -2.23 8.95 -3.39
C PRO A 143 -1.31 8.26 -4.40
N ILE A 144 -0.57 7.26 -3.93
CA ILE A 144 0.16 6.31 -4.76
C ILE A 144 -0.12 4.91 -4.23
N PRO A 145 -1.04 4.17 -4.84
CA PRO A 145 -1.28 2.77 -4.51
C PRO A 145 -0.25 1.88 -5.21
N ILE A 146 0.35 0.97 -4.45
CA ILE A 146 1.37 0.04 -4.92
C ILE A 146 1.01 -1.36 -4.42
N LEU A 147 0.85 -2.32 -5.32
CA LEU A 147 0.81 -3.73 -4.96
C LEU A 147 2.25 -4.18 -4.70
N THR A 148 2.53 -4.67 -3.50
CA THR A 148 3.84 -5.17 -3.09
C THR A 148 3.80 -6.66 -2.83
N ARG A 149 4.89 -7.33 -3.16
CA ARG A 149 5.15 -8.73 -2.82
C ARG A 149 6.48 -8.82 -2.13
N ASP A 150 6.47 -9.37 -0.93
CA ASP A 150 7.67 -9.73 -0.18
C ASP A 150 7.83 -11.24 -0.19
N ILE A 151 9.07 -11.72 -0.29
CA ILE A 151 9.43 -13.14 -0.23
C ILE A 151 10.29 -13.41 1.01
N PRO A 152 10.56 -14.68 1.37
CA PRO A 152 11.48 -15.03 2.44
C PRO A 152 12.79 -14.28 2.36
N GLY A 153 13.25 -13.80 3.52
CA GLY A 153 14.44 -12.95 3.64
C GLY A 153 14.14 -11.44 3.65
N TYR A 154 12.96 -10.99 3.18
CA TYR A 154 12.61 -9.57 3.32
C TYR A 154 12.48 -9.17 4.79
N LEU A 155 13.12 -8.09 5.15
CA LEU A 155 12.99 -7.41 6.43
C LEU A 155 13.14 -5.90 6.25
N ILE A 156 12.65 -5.14 7.20
CA ILE A 156 12.98 -3.73 7.31
C ILE A 156 13.14 -3.37 8.78
N PRO A 157 14.33 -2.82 9.19
CA PRO A 157 14.58 -2.46 10.57
C PRO A 157 13.69 -1.31 11.05
N PRO A 158 13.59 -1.05 12.35
CA PRO A 158 12.83 0.06 12.90
C PRO A 158 13.22 1.40 12.25
N HIS A 159 12.21 2.10 11.73
CA HIS A 159 12.39 3.39 11.06
C HIS A 159 11.11 4.21 11.13
N THR A 160 11.22 5.49 10.85
CA THR A 160 10.09 6.36 10.49
C THR A 160 10.08 6.58 8.99
N ASP A 161 8.92 6.84 8.45
CA ASP A 161 8.79 7.21 7.04
C ASP A 161 9.40 8.59 6.75
N THR A 162 9.71 8.82 5.48
CA THR A 162 10.31 10.07 5.01
C THR A 162 9.31 11.24 5.11
N SER A 163 9.83 12.45 5.33
CA SER A 163 9.02 13.66 5.58
C SER A 163 8.11 14.08 4.42
N TRP A 164 8.31 13.60 3.21
CA TRP A 164 7.41 13.87 2.07
C TRP A 164 6.19 12.94 2.00
N LYS A 165 6.09 11.90 2.86
CA LYS A 165 4.88 11.12 3.06
C LYS A 165 4.00 11.81 4.10
N GLY A 166 2.72 11.94 3.84
CA GLY A 166 1.71 12.46 4.77
C GLY A 166 1.00 11.37 5.55
N ILE A 167 0.59 10.31 4.84
CA ILE A 167 -0.12 9.17 5.41
C ILE A 167 0.48 7.90 4.81
N THR A 168 0.67 6.87 5.63
CA THR A 168 1.01 5.50 5.22
C THR A 168 -0.13 4.58 5.56
N VAL A 169 -0.55 3.79 4.58
CA VAL A 169 -1.59 2.77 4.69
C VAL A 169 -1.04 1.47 4.13
N GLN A 170 -1.31 0.35 4.80
CA GLN A 170 -1.01 -0.97 4.27
C GLN A 170 -2.23 -1.88 4.42
N PHE A 171 -2.68 -2.47 3.32
CA PHE A 171 -3.75 -3.46 3.28
C PHE A 171 -3.14 -4.82 3.01
N TYR A 172 -3.44 -5.80 3.84
CA TYR A 172 -2.91 -7.15 3.77
C TYR A 172 -3.77 -8.04 2.88
N LEU A 173 -3.11 -8.91 2.10
CA LEU A 173 -3.76 -9.75 1.10
C LEU A 173 -3.44 -11.26 1.26
N PRO A 174 -3.38 -11.83 2.48
CA PRO A 174 -3.28 -13.27 2.61
C PRO A 174 -4.59 -13.95 2.25
N ALA A 175 -4.52 -15.20 1.81
CA ALA A 175 -5.72 -15.99 1.50
C ALA A 175 -6.42 -16.55 2.75
N ASP A 176 -5.67 -16.65 3.86
CA ASP A 176 -6.15 -17.24 5.13
C ASP A 176 -5.42 -16.63 6.34
N ASP A 177 -5.77 -17.07 7.53
CA ASP A 177 -5.21 -16.65 8.81
C ASP A 177 -4.03 -17.50 9.30
N ALA A 178 -3.41 -18.33 8.43
CA ALA A 178 -2.37 -19.27 8.85
C ALA A 178 -1.07 -18.59 9.36
N ASN A 179 -0.81 -17.34 8.95
CA ASN A 179 0.44 -16.64 9.24
C ASN A 179 0.19 -15.19 9.72
N THR A 180 -0.61 -15.02 10.77
CA THR A 180 -1.00 -13.68 11.24
C THR A 180 0.12 -12.89 11.93
N ASP A 181 1.22 -13.54 12.27
CA ASP A 181 2.37 -13.01 13.03
C ASP A 181 3.46 -12.35 12.15
N VAL A 182 3.17 -12.13 10.85
CA VAL A 182 4.15 -11.50 9.93
C VAL A 182 3.76 -10.09 9.49
N GLY A 183 2.84 -9.48 10.20
CA GLY A 183 2.44 -8.09 9.97
C GLY A 183 3.50 -7.09 10.44
N THR A 184 3.26 -5.84 10.12
CA THR A 184 4.10 -4.71 10.52
C THR A 184 4.13 -4.57 12.05
N ILE A 185 5.28 -4.21 12.58
CA ILE A 185 5.50 -3.99 14.01
C ILE A 185 5.62 -2.50 14.26
N PHE A 186 4.87 -2.00 15.23
CA PHE A 186 4.99 -0.64 15.76
C PHE A 186 5.83 -0.65 17.02
N HIS A 187 6.66 0.37 17.21
CA HIS A 187 7.62 0.46 18.30
C HIS A 187 7.37 1.69 19.16
N ASP A 188 7.58 1.54 20.47
CA ASP A 188 7.87 2.67 21.33
C ASP A 188 9.34 3.06 21.19
N LYS A 189 9.62 4.36 21.15
CA LYS A 189 10.99 4.86 21.26
C LYS A 189 11.21 5.39 22.67
N LEU A 190 12.00 4.67 23.46
CA LEU A 190 12.30 5.05 24.82
C LEU A 190 13.41 6.12 24.89
N ALA A 191 13.55 6.75 26.06
CA ALA A 191 14.53 7.81 26.29
C ALA A 191 15.98 7.35 26.14
N ASP A 192 16.27 6.07 26.41
CA ASP A 192 17.58 5.45 26.22
C ASP A 192 17.87 5.09 24.75
N GLY A 193 16.94 5.39 23.83
CA GLY A 193 17.06 5.08 22.41
C GLY A 193 16.63 3.67 22.01
N SER A 194 16.27 2.82 22.96
CA SER A 194 15.73 1.49 22.67
C SER A 194 14.35 1.57 22.00
N MET A 195 14.01 0.55 21.22
CA MET A 195 12.78 0.49 20.44
C MET A 195 12.08 -0.85 20.65
N PRO A 196 11.49 -1.08 21.84
CA PRO A 196 10.73 -2.30 22.08
C PRO A 196 9.54 -2.41 21.14
N LYS A 197 9.16 -3.64 20.79
CA LYS A 197 7.95 -3.94 20.06
C LYS A 197 6.75 -3.61 20.95
N ALA A 198 5.95 -2.62 20.56
CA ALA A 198 4.76 -2.22 21.30
C ALA A 198 3.52 -2.92 20.76
N ARG A 199 3.42 -3.06 19.45
CA ARG A 199 2.27 -3.68 18.79
C ARG A 199 2.68 -4.33 17.48
N GLN A 200 2.15 -5.51 17.21
CA GLN A 200 2.27 -6.16 15.90
C GLN A 200 0.91 -6.19 15.22
N MET A 201 0.86 -5.69 13.98
CA MET A 201 -0.33 -5.76 13.15
C MET A 201 -0.60 -7.21 12.75
N ARG A 202 -1.84 -7.63 12.84
CA ARG A 202 -2.25 -8.96 12.41
C ARG A 202 -2.26 -9.02 10.88
N PHE A 203 -1.46 -9.91 10.29
CA PHE A 203 -1.48 -10.17 8.85
C PHE A 203 -2.65 -11.12 8.53
N ALA A 204 -3.84 -10.56 8.42
CA ALA A 204 -5.09 -11.32 8.22
C ALA A 204 -5.76 -10.94 6.90
N PRO A 205 -6.62 -11.82 6.35
CA PRO A 205 -7.37 -11.55 5.12
C PRO A 205 -8.12 -10.22 5.20
N ASN A 206 -8.04 -9.42 4.13
CA ASN A 206 -8.80 -8.18 3.95
C ASN A 206 -8.63 -7.16 5.09
N SER A 207 -7.51 -7.22 5.81
CA SER A 207 -7.20 -6.36 6.96
C SER A 207 -6.12 -5.33 6.63
N GLY A 208 -5.76 -4.50 7.60
CA GLY A 208 -4.67 -3.54 7.40
C GLY A 208 -4.61 -2.46 8.48
N TYR A 209 -3.79 -1.46 8.22
CA TYR A 209 -3.61 -0.32 9.11
C TYR A 209 -3.32 0.97 8.37
N ALA A 210 -3.48 2.11 9.06
CA ALA A 210 -3.06 3.42 8.55
C ALA A 210 -2.58 4.33 9.68
N PHE A 211 -1.61 5.19 9.38
CA PHE A 211 -1.18 6.26 10.29
C PHE A 211 -0.74 7.51 9.55
N ALA A 212 -0.85 8.66 10.21
CA ALA A 212 -0.22 9.90 9.76
C ALA A 212 1.28 9.81 10.04
N VAL A 213 2.11 10.07 9.02
CA VAL A 213 3.57 9.98 9.15
C VAL A 213 4.09 11.09 10.06
N GLY A 214 4.82 10.70 11.10
CA GLY A 214 5.44 11.59 12.09
C GLY A 214 6.87 11.15 12.43
N SER A 215 7.56 11.95 13.24
CA SER A 215 8.91 11.62 13.75
C SER A 215 8.89 10.53 14.82
N ASP A 216 7.73 10.20 15.35
CA ASP A 216 7.47 9.21 16.38
C ASP A 216 6.81 7.92 15.87
N THR A 217 6.44 7.86 14.58
CA THR A 217 5.76 6.69 14.00
C THR A 217 6.75 5.59 13.59
N TRP A 218 7.45 5.04 14.59
CA TRP A 218 8.45 4.01 14.41
C TRP A 218 7.83 2.67 14.10
N HIS A 219 8.26 2.06 12.99
CA HIS A 219 7.74 0.77 12.57
C HIS A 219 8.79 -0.05 11.83
N SER A 220 8.58 -1.38 11.83
CA SER A 220 9.45 -2.36 11.19
C SER A 220 8.66 -3.53 10.62
N ALA A 221 9.35 -4.42 9.93
CA ALA A 221 8.84 -5.76 9.61
C ALA A 221 9.97 -6.77 9.87
N ASP A 222 9.65 -7.79 10.65
CA ASP A 222 10.54 -8.93 10.87
C ASP A 222 10.78 -9.70 9.57
N PRO A 223 11.83 -10.52 9.48
CA PRO A 223 12.09 -11.34 8.32
C PRO A 223 10.89 -12.20 7.94
N VAL A 224 10.53 -12.19 6.66
CA VAL A 224 9.54 -13.13 6.14
C VAL A 224 10.15 -14.53 6.21
N HIS A 225 9.48 -15.43 6.94
CA HIS A 225 9.96 -16.80 7.15
C HIS A 225 9.74 -17.69 5.92
N ASN A 226 10.59 -18.71 5.75
CA ASN A 226 10.50 -19.68 4.64
C ASN A 226 9.20 -20.50 4.60
N ARG A 227 8.41 -20.51 5.68
CA ARG A 227 7.06 -21.15 5.70
C ARG A 227 6.04 -20.40 4.84
N ILE A 228 6.31 -19.13 4.49
CA ILE A 228 5.44 -18.27 3.71
C ILE A 228 6.06 -18.09 2.34
N LYS A 229 5.32 -18.42 1.28
CA LYS A 229 5.82 -18.21 -0.09
C LYS A 229 5.91 -16.72 -0.43
N THR A 230 4.86 -15.97 -0.13
CA THR A 230 4.76 -14.53 -0.40
C THR A 230 3.95 -13.83 0.68
N ARG A 231 4.33 -12.60 0.99
CA ARG A 231 3.56 -11.65 1.79
C ARG A 231 3.10 -10.53 0.87
N ASP A 232 1.89 -10.68 0.32
CA ASP A 232 1.30 -9.71 -0.58
C ASP A 232 0.52 -8.63 0.18
N SER A 233 0.66 -7.37 -0.23
CA SER A 233 -0.07 -6.25 0.35
C SER A 233 -0.22 -5.09 -0.63
N ILE A 234 -1.20 -4.22 -0.39
CA ILE A 234 -1.27 -2.91 -1.06
C ILE A 234 -0.73 -1.86 -0.10
N LEU A 235 0.33 -1.18 -0.51
CA LEU A 235 0.85 0.00 0.16
C LEU A 235 0.24 1.24 -0.51
N LEU A 236 -0.64 1.95 0.20
CA LEU A 236 -1.20 3.22 -0.25
C LEU A 236 -0.53 4.36 0.53
N THR A 237 0.27 5.15 -0.16
CA THR A 237 0.95 6.29 0.45
C THR A 237 0.36 7.59 -0.08
N TYR A 238 -0.04 8.48 0.82
CA TYR A 238 -0.37 9.87 0.46
C TYR A 238 0.88 10.73 0.63
N PHE A 239 1.39 11.24 -0.47
CA PHE A 239 2.52 12.14 -0.47
C PHE A 239 2.07 13.59 -0.32
N VAL A 240 2.81 14.37 0.48
CA VAL A 240 2.57 15.80 0.61
C VAL A 240 2.85 16.48 -0.72
N ASP A 241 1.87 17.25 -1.20
CA ASP A 241 1.98 18.00 -2.44
C ASP A 241 2.72 19.32 -2.19
N HIS A 242 3.92 19.43 -2.74
CA HIS A 242 4.71 20.65 -2.75
C HIS A 242 4.57 21.43 -4.08
N GLY A 243 3.48 21.19 -4.82
CA GLY A 243 3.16 21.84 -6.09
C GLY A 243 2.95 20.86 -7.25
N ALA A 244 1.95 21.13 -8.09
CA ALA A 244 1.51 20.25 -9.18
C ALA A 244 2.62 19.84 -10.16
N LEU A 245 3.57 20.75 -10.43
CA LEU A 245 4.73 20.46 -11.31
C LEU A 245 5.62 19.34 -10.75
N ARG A 246 5.76 19.23 -9.43
CA ARG A 246 6.56 18.18 -8.79
C ARG A 246 5.87 16.83 -8.88
N VAL A 247 4.54 16.79 -8.74
CA VAL A 247 3.72 15.58 -8.90
C VAL A 247 3.85 15.04 -10.34
N LEU A 248 3.64 15.91 -11.33
CA LEU A 248 3.78 15.55 -12.75
C LEU A 248 5.19 15.07 -13.10
N ARG A 249 6.23 15.77 -12.61
CA ARG A 249 7.63 15.36 -12.81
C ARG A 249 7.93 14.00 -12.19
N ASN A 250 7.44 13.73 -10.97
CA ASN A 250 7.65 12.45 -10.30
C ASN A 250 6.93 11.32 -11.03
N ARG A 251 5.71 11.56 -11.56
CA ARG A 251 4.97 10.60 -12.37
C ARG A 251 5.66 10.33 -13.70
N ALA A 252 6.13 11.37 -14.40
CA ALA A 252 6.89 11.24 -15.64
C ALA A 252 8.21 10.48 -15.43
N LYS A 253 8.95 10.77 -14.35
CA LYS A 253 10.18 10.04 -14.00
C LYS A 253 9.91 8.56 -13.72
N ARG A 254 8.82 8.23 -13.02
CA ARG A 254 8.42 6.83 -12.75
C ARG A 254 8.07 6.10 -14.04
N LEU A 255 7.29 6.74 -14.92
CA LEU A 255 6.95 6.18 -16.22
C LEU A 255 8.19 5.94 -17.07
N GLY A 256 9.11 6.89 -17.10
CA GLY A 256 10.39 6.75 -17.82
C GLY A 256 11.21 5.56 -17.29
N ASN A 257 11.34 5.43 -15.96
CA ASN A 257 12.04 4.30 -15.33
C ASN A 257 11.33 2.96 -15.60
N PHE A 258 10.00 2.94 -15.59
CA PHE A 258 9.23 1.75 -15.93
C PHE A 258 9.50 1.31 -17.39
N LEU A 259 9.42 2.24 -18.34
CA LEU A 259 9.68 1.95 -19.76
C LEU A 259 11.11 1.48 -19.99
N LEU A 260 12.11 2.09 -19.35
CA LEU A 260 13.49 1.67 -19.44
C LEU A 260 13.71 0.25 -18.89
N ASN A 261 13.08 -0.08 -17.77
CA ASN A 261 13.16 -1.42 -17.20
C ASN A 261 12.43 -2.44 -18.08
N GLU A 262 11.30 -2.06 -18.70
CA GLU A 262 10.57 -2.91 -19.66
C GLU A 262 11.41 -3.25 -20.88
N ILE A 263 12.15 -2.27 -21.40
CA ILE A 263 13.07 -2.48 -22.53
C ILE A 263 14.22 -3.40 -22.10
N ARG A 264 14.84 -3.14 -20.94
CA ARG A 264 15.98 -3.95 -20.44
C ARG A 264 15.59 -5.40 -20.10
N SER A 265 14.34 -5.66 -19.74
CA SER A 265 13.88 -7.02 -19.42
C SER A 265 13.52 -7.85 -20.66
N ARG A 266 13.54 -7.23 -21.86
CA ARG A 266 13.24 -7.88 -23.15
C ARG A 266 14.48 -8.09 -24.02
N ILE A 267 15.62 -7.51 -23.61
CA ILE A 267 16.95 -7.74 -24.18
C ILE A 267 17.70 -8.77 -23.33
#